data_ce299f9eddb6c21238e7e70a85a8b157
#
_entry.id   ce299f9eddb6c21238e7e70a85a8b157
#
_cell.length_a   1.000
_cell.length_b   1.000
_cell.length_c   1.000
_cell.angle_alpha   90.00
_cell.angle_beta   90.00
_cell.angle_gamma   90.00
#
_symmetry.space_group_name_H-M   'P 1'
#
loop_
_entity.id
_entity.type
_entity.pdbx_description
1 polymer ?
#
loop_
_entity_poly.entity_id
_entity_poly.type
_entity_poly.pdbx_seq_one_letter_code
_entity_poly.pdbx_strand_id
1 'polypeptide(L)'
;QEVRCYSVDDVAAYIQQQGEGGRVVIAAPLTLGRGQGIIEKLTLLLSDGLMRVWTKGETRLIEDILPQVDEKTRAEDILVVIDRARIAADDDTQTRMRDSVARAFSYGEGICTVITDKGATEFSSRFEADGIQFEHPSEHLFSFNNPLGACPRCEGYGKVIGIDEDLVIPDKSKTIYEDAVACWRGETMRKWKDQLVENAYKFDFPIHTPFHELTQEQKRLLWRGNEYFHGL
;
A
#
# COMPACT_ATOMS: atom_id res chain seq x y z
N GLN A 1 -4.91 -0.31 -13.63
CA GLN A 1 -4.15 0.90 -13.93
C GLN A 1 -2.67 0.52 -14.03
N GLU A 2 -1.95 1.09 -15.00
CA GLU A 2 -0.52 0.79 -15.16
C GLU A 2 0.26 1.60 -14.12
N VAL A 3 1.07 0.93 -13.30
CA VAL A 3 1.94 1.59 -12.32
C VAL A 3 3.15 2.16 -13.07
N ARG A 4 3.31 3.48 -13.06
CA ARG A 4 4.44 4.16 -13.70
C ARG A 4 5.30 4.83 -12.64
N CYS A 5 6.57 4.48 -12.66
CA CYS A 5 7.62 5.12 -11.89
C CYS A 5 8.46 5.95 -12.87
N TYR A 6 8.48 7.26 -12.69
CA TYR A 6 9.23 8.15 -13.57
C TYR A 6 10.63 8.38 -13.04
N SER A 7 11.62 8.19 -13.91
CA SER A 7 13.00 8.55 -13.64
C SER A 7 13.26 10.05 -13.89
N VAL A 8 14.40 10.53 -13.43
CA VAL A 8 14.86 11.89 -13.74
C VAL A 8 14.96 12.12 -15.24
N ASP A 9 15.43 11.13 -15.99
CA ASP A 9 15.57 11.19 -17.44
C ASP A 9 14.23 11.24 -18.15
N ASP A 10 13.22 10.54 -17.67
CA ASP A 10 11.85 10.58 -18.23
C ASP A 10 11.27 12.00 -18.11
N VAL A 11 11.42 12.63 -16.94
CA VAL A 11 10.94 13.99 -16.71
C VAL A 11 11.73 15.00 -17.54
N ALA A 12 13.05 14.86 -17.63
CA ALA A 12 13.88 15.69 -18.48
C ALA A 12 13.48 15.57 -19.98
N ALA A 13 13.24 14.36 -20.45
CA ALA A 13 12.74 14.12 -21.82
C ALA A 13 11.35 14.76 -22.04
N TYR A 14 10.46 14.69 -21.07
CA TYR A 14 9.17 15.36 -21.13
C TYR A 14 9.33 16.90 -21.25
N ILE A 15 10.23 17.49 -20.46
CA ILE A 15 10.50 18.93 -20.52
C ILE A 15 10.99 19.32 -21.93
N GLN A 16 11.91 18.56 -22.50
CA GLN A 16 12.44 18.80 -23.86
C GLN A 16 11.34 18.74 -24.92
N GLN A 17 10.38 17.84 -24.80
CA GLN A 17 9.25 17.71 -25.73
C GLN A 17 8.30 18.92 -25.72
N GLN A 18 8.38 19.81 -24.70
CA GLN A 18 7.51 20.99 -24.65
C GLN A 18 7.90 22.09 -25.65
N GLY A 19 9.08 21.97 -26.25
CA GLY A 19 9.57 22.88 -27.29
C GLY A 19 10.62 23.86 -26.78
N GLU A 20 11.58 24.14 -27.64
CA GLU A 20 12.70 25.02 -27.34
C GLU A 20 12.23 26.48 -27.11
N GLY A 21 12.84 27.16 -26.15
CA GLY A 21 12.51 28.54 -25.76
C GLY A 21 11.34 28.65 -24.79
N GLY A 22 10.58 27.59 -24.55
CA GLY A 22 9.48 27.55 -23.58
C GLY A 22 9.95 27.80 -22.15
N ARG A 23 9.08 28.37 -21.33
CA ARG A 23 9.34 28.55 -19.88
C ARG A 23 8.92 27.29 -19.14
N VAL A 24 9.78 26.86 -18.22
CA VAL A 24 9.49 25.73 -17.32
C VAL A 24 9.78 26.13 -15.87
N VAL A 25 8.89 25.72 -14.99
CA VAL A 25 9.10 25.77 -13.53
C VAL A 25 9.12 24.33 -13.03
N ILE A 26 10.20 23.97 -12.37
CA ILE A 26 10.36 22.67 -11.72
C ILE A 26 10.07 22.90 -10.24
N ALA A 27 9.09 22.20 -9.72
CA ALA A 27 8.60 22.35 -8.35
C ALA A 27 8.36 21.01 -7.67
N ALA A 28 8.25 21.04 -6.37
CA ALA A 28 7.94 19.90 -5.52
C ALA A 28 6.77 20.24 -4.60
N PRO A 29 5.90 19.30 -4.24
CA PRO A 29 4.85 19.54 -3.24
C PRO A 29 5.48 19.90 -1.89
N LEU A 30 4.80 20.75 -1.12
CA LEU A 30 5.21 21.08 0.25
C LEU A 30 4.84 19.93 1.17
N THR A 31 5.81 19.10 1.53
CA THR A 31 5.62 18.00 2.48
C THR A 31 5.92 18.46 3.91
N LEU A 32 5.01 18.14 4.84
CA LEU A 32 5.14 18.48 6.26
C LEU A 32 5.51 17.24 7.08
N GLY A 33 6.48 17.39 7.99
CA GLY A 33 6.79 16.40 8.99
C GLY A 33 5.66 16.26 10.04
N ARG A 34 5.67 15.18 10.82
CA ARG A 34 4.68 14.97 11.89
C ARG A 34 4.71 16.14 12.89
N GLY A 35 3.59 16.87 12.98
CA GLY A 35 3.43 17.99 13.89
C GLY A 35 4.10 19.29 13.44
N GLN A 36 4.65 19.34 12.22
CA GLN A 36 5.31 20.53 11.66
C GLN A 36 4.28 21.46 11.03
N GLY A 37 4.37 22.76 11.36
CA GLY A 37 3.53 23.81 10.76
C GLY A 37 4.05 24.26 9.39
N ILE A 38 3.14 24.81 8.55
CA ILE A 38 3.51 25.35 7.22
C ILE A 38 4.53 26.48 7.36
N ILE A 39 4.34 27.40 8.31
CA ILE A 39 5.24 28.54 8.55
C ILE A 39 6.64 28.06 8.91
N GLU A 40 6.74 27.08 9.81
CA GLU A 40 8.02 26.49 10.22
C GLU A 40 8.74 25.83 9.04
N LYS A 41 8.00 25.07 8.23
CA LYS A 41 8.56 24.43 7.02
C LYS A 41 9.03 25.45 5.99
N LEU A 42 8.24 26.49 5.71
CA LEU A 42 8.63 27.56 4.79
C LEU A 42 9.88 28.34 5.28
N THR A 43 9.98 28.57 6.59
CA THR A 43 11.16 29.21 7.19
C THR A 43 12.41 28.33 7.03
N LEU A 44 12.27 27.02 7.20
CA LEU A 44 13.35 26.06 6.98
C LEU A 44 13.82 26.09 5.50
N LEU A 45 12.87 26.09 4.55
CA LEU A 45 13.19 26.16 3.12
C LEU A 45 13.95 27.43 2.75
N LEU A 46 13.63 28.58 3.37
CA LEU A 46 14.41 29.82 3.20
C LEU A 46 15.85 29.63 3.67
N SER A 47 16.10 28.98 4.79
CA SER A 47 17.44 28.67 5.27
C SER A 47 18.22 27.73 4.35
N ASP A 48 17.52 26.87 3.62
CA ASP A 48 18.10 25.98 2.60
C ASP A 48 18.32 26.69 1.23
N GLY A 49 18.01 27.99 1.15
CA GLY A 49 18.20 28.82 -0.05
C GLY A 49 17.04 28.72 -1.07
N LEU A 50 15.92 28.09 -0.72
CA LEU A 50 14.72 28.07 -1.56
C LEU A 50 13.86 29.29 -1.22
N MET A 51 13.73 30.21 -2.17
CA MET A 51 13.10 31.52 -1.92
C MET A 51 11.66 31.59 -2.47
N ARG A 52 11.23 30.66 -3.29
CA ARG A 52 10.00 30.77 -4.07
C ARG A 52 9.11 29.58 -3.95
N VAL A 53 7.82 29.85 -4.01
CA VAL A 53 6.76 28.84 -4.10
C VAL A 53 5.83 29.17 -5.26
N TRP A 54 5.15 28.15 -5.74
CA TRP A 54 4.05 28.28 -6.69
C TRP A 54 2.74 28.07 -5.94
N THR A 55 1.88 29.05 -5.99
CA THR A 55 0.55 28.99 -5.37
C THR A 55 -0.42 29.86 -6.15
N LYS A 56 -1.68 29.46 -6.21
CA LYS A 56 -2.77 30.17 -6.93
C LYS A 56 -2.42 30.50 -8.39
N GLY A 57 -1.63 29.66 -9.06
CA GLY A 57 -1.26 29.83 -10.48
C GLY A 57 -0.08 30.76 -10.74
N GLU A 58 0.62 31.24 -9.73
CA GLU A 58 1.75 32.14 -9.88
C GLU A 58 2.93 31.80 -8.94
N THR A 59 4.13 32.21 -9.35
CA THR A 59 5.33 32.13 -8.51
C THR A 59 5.42 33.34 -7.58
N ARG A 60 5.51 33.10 -6.27
CA ARG A 60 5.65 34.11 -5.21
C ARG A 60 6.90 33.88 -4.38
N LEU A 61 7.39 34.91 -3.73
CA LEU A 61 8.43 34.76 -2.71
C LEU A 61 7.83 34.17 -1.44
N ILE A 62 8.60 33.33 -0.76
CA ILE A 62 8.15 32.72 0.51
C ILE A 62 7.95 33.86 1.55
N GLU A 63 8.81 34.86 1.58
CA GLU A 63 8.69 36.00 2.49
C GLU A 63 7.38 36.77 2.35
N ASP A 64 6.84 36.88 1.12
CA ASP A 64 5.57 37.58 0.85
C ASP A 64 4.36 36.72 1.28
N ILE A 65 4.52 35.41 1.35
CA ILE A 65 3.45 34.47 1.69
C ILE A 65 3.40 34.21 3.19
N LEU A 66 4.53 34.14 3.88
CA LEU A 66 4.61 33.89 5.32
C LEU A 66 3.59 34.65 6.16
N PRO A 67 3.37 35.99 5.94
CA PRO A 67 2.36 36.75 6.69
C PRO A 67 0.92 36.41 6.33
N GLN A 68 0.71 35.75 5.19
CA GLN A 68 -0.62 35.42 4.65
C GLN A 68 -1.06 33.96 4.96
N VAL A 69 -0.16 33.16 5.52
CA VAL A 69 -0.46 31.78 5.94
C VAL A 69 -1.37 31.82 7.14
N ASP A 70 -2.56 31.27 7.00
CA ASP A 70 -3.58 31.13 8.04
C ASP A 70 -3.93 29.65 8.26
N GLU A 71 -4.83 29.38 9.21
CA GLU A 71 -5.32 28.02 9.52
C GLU A 71 -6.06 27.35 8.35
N LYS A 72 -6.46 28.11 7.33
CA LYS A 72 -7.14 27.62 6.13
C LYS A 72 -6.18 27.28 5.00
N THR A 73 -4.93 27.68 5.11
CA THR A 73 -3.89 27.41 4.12
C THR A 73 -3.52 25.94 4.16
N ARG A 74 -3.66 25.25 3.03
CA ARG A 74 -3.29 23.83 2.90
C ARG A 74 -1.91 23.71 2.28
N ALA A 75 -1.12 22.77 2.79
CA ALA A 75 0.20 22.49 2.23
C ALA A 75 0.11 22.01 0.77
N GLU A 76 -0.98 21.30 0.43
CA GLU A 76 -1.29 20.80 -0.92
C GLU A 76 -1.44 21.90 -1.98
N ASP A 77 -1.80 23.13 -1.56
CA ASP A 77 -1.96 24.29 -2.45
C ASP A 77 -0.64 25.03 -2.72
N ILE A 78 0.46 24.56 -2.12
CA ILE A 78 1.78 25.19 -2.19
C ILE A 78 2.80 24.22 -2.79
N LEU A 79 3.39 24.59 -3.92
CA LEU A 79 4.53 23.87 -4.48
C LEU A 79 5.80 24.69 -4.24
N VAL A 80 6.86 24.04 -3.78
CA VAL A 80 8.18 24.65 -3.59
C VAL A 80 8.88 24.74 -4.94
N VAL A 81 9.23 25.92 -5.41
CA VAL A 81 9.93 26.12 -6.68
C VAL A 81 11.41 25.79 -6.51
N ILE A 82 11.87 24.76 -7.17
CA ILE A 82 13.27 24.33 -7.15
C ILE A 82 14.09 25.10 -8.20
N ASP A 83 13.57 25.19 -9.43
CA ASP A 83 14.22 25.92 -10.50
C ASP A 83 13.22 26.53 -11.49
N ARG A 84 13.69 27.54 -12.21
CA ARG A 84 12.97 28.16 -13.33
C ARG A 84 13.94 28.34 -14.47
N ALA A 85 13.67 27.77 -15.61
CA ALA A 85 14.54 27.81 -16.77
C ALA A 85 13.75 28.08 -18.05
N ARG A 86 14.49 28.38 -19.11
CA ARG A 86 14.02 28.25 -20.48
C ARG A 86 14.54 26.94 -21.03
N ILE A 87 13.68 26.24 -21.79
CA ILE A 87 14.05 24.98 -22.43
C ILE A 87 15.04 25.28 -23.54
N ALA A 88 16.23 24.68 -23.47
CA ALA A 88 17.25 24.74 -24.48
C ALA A 88 17.87 23.37 -24.73
N ALA A 89 18.43 23.17 -25.91
CA ALA A 89 19.02 21.91 -26.32
C ALA A 89 20.50 21.75 -25.95
N ASP A 90 21.10 22.79 -25.31
CA ASP A 90 22.50 22.73 -24.89
C ASP A 90 22.70 21.79 -23.68
N ASP A 91 23.87 21.16 -23.61
CA ASP A 91 24.21 20.17 -22.59
C ASP A 91 24.20 20.74 -21.16
N ASP A 92 24.60 22.02 -21.00
CA ASP A 92 24.63 22.66 -19.67
C ASP A 92 23.21 22.86 -19.13
N THR A 93 22.29 23.33 -19.96
CA THR A 93 20.87 23.47 -19.59
C THR A 93 20.22 22.11 -19.32
N GLN A 94 20.54 21.12 -20.10
CA GLN A 94 20.01 19.75 -19.88
C GLN A 94 20.50 19.15 -18.57
N THR A 95 21.78 19.27 -18.26
CA THR A 95 22.37 18.80 -17.00
C THR A 95 21.74 19.52 -15.81
N ARG A 96 21.63 20.86 -15.90
CA ARG A 96 20.95 21.64 -14.87
C ARG A 96 19.50 21.24 -14.65
N MET A 97 18.76 20.94 -15.71
CA MET A 97 17.37 20.46 -15.59
C MET A 97 17.28 19.11 -14.90
N ARG A 98 18.17 18.16 -15.23
CA ARG A 98 18.24 16.86 -14.55
C ARG A 98 18.52 17.03 -13.07
N ASP A 99 19.48 17.85 -12.70
CA ASP A 99 19.82 18.15 -11.31
C ASP A 99 18.62 18.78 -10.57
N SER A 100 17.91 19.69 -11.23
CA SER A 100 16.74 20.35 -10.66
C SER A 100 15.57 19.37 -10.47
N VAL A 101 15.34 18.45 -11.41
CA VAL A 101 14.35 17.39 -11.29
C VAL A 101 14.72 16.41 -10.16
N ALA A 102 15.98 16.01 -10.06
CA ALA A 102 16.46 15.15 -8.98
C ALA A 102 16.24 15.79 -7.60
N ARG A 103 16.55 17.09 -7.49
CA ARG A 103 16.26 17.88 -6.27
C ARG A 103 14.76 17.96 -6.00
N ALA A 104 13.92 18.17 -7.02
CA ALA A 104 12.47 18.21 -6.85
C ALA A 104 11.93 16.89 -6.31
N PHE A 105 12.36 15.74 -6.83
CA PHE A 105 12.01 14.45 -6.28
C PHE A 105 12.46 14.25 -4.83
N SER A 106 13.64 14.76 -4.48
CA SER A 106 14.16 14.70 -3.10
C SER A 106 13.30 15.54 -2.13
N TYR A 107 12.98 16.78 -2.48
CA TYR A 107 12.16 17.66 -1.64
C TYR A 107 10.70 17.28 -1.58
N GLY A 108 10.16 16.72 -2.67
CA GLY A 108 8.78 16.28 -2.79
C GLY A 108 8.57 14.81 -2.40
N GLU A 109 9.54 14.18 -1.71
CA GLU A 109 9.46 12.78 -1.30
C GLU A 109 9.08 11.84 -2.45
N GLY A 110 9.70 12.04 -3.61
CA GLY A 110 9.44 11.25 -4.82
C GLY A 110 8.42 11.85 -5.78
N ILE A 111 7.91 13.05 -5.51
CA ILE A 111 6.99 13.77 -6.40
C ILE A 111 7.67 15.03 -6.96
N CYS A 112 7.56 15.20 -8.27
CA CYS A 112 8.03 16.38 -9.01
C CYS A 112 6.90 16.94 -9.85
N THR A 113 6.68 18.25 -9.81
CA THR A 113 5.70 18.94 -10.65
C THR A 113 6.41 19.84 -11.64
N VAL A 114 6.15 19.61 -12.91
CA VAL A 114 6.64 20.43 -14.03
C VAL A 114 5.53 21.36 -14.49
N ILE A 115 5.74 22.66 -14.40
CA ILE A 115 4.76 23.67 -14.77
C ILE A 115 5.28 24.38 -16.03
N THR A 116 4.45 24.41 -17.05
CA THR A 116 4.71 25.03 -18.35
C THR A 116 3.55 25.94 -18.72
N ASP A 117 3.66 26.66 -19.84
CA ASP A 117 2.56 27.48 -20.37
C ASP A 117 1.32 26.65 -20.73
N LYS A 118 1.46 25.32 -20.86
CA LYS A 118 0.37 24.38 -21.17
C LYS A 118 -0.34 23.84 -19.92
N GLY A 119 0.24 24.08 -18.73
CA GLY A 119 -0.28 23.60 -17.45
C GLY A 119 0.76 22.93 -16.57
N ALA A 120 0.30 22.38 -15.46
CA ALA A 120 1.11 21.63 -14.50
C ALA A 120 0.93 20.13 -14.73
N THR A 121 2.04 19.41 -14.76
CA THR A 121 2.06 17.94 -14.85
C THR A 121 2.87 17.38 -13.68
N GLU A 122 2.29 16.45 -12.95
CA GLU A 122 2.92 15.77 -11.83
C GLU A 122 3.56 14.47 -12.27
N PHE A 123 4.73 14.19 -11.74
CA PHE A 123 5.49 12.97 -11.94
C PHE A 123 5.83 12.34 -10.59
N SER A 124 5.61 11.05 -10.45
CA SER A 124 6.00 10.28 -9.28
C SER A 124 7.14 9.33 -9.61
N SER A 125 8.20 9.37 -8.81
CA SER A 125 9.27 8.36 -8.82
C SER A 125 8.96 7.22 -7.87
N ARG A 126 7.82 7.26 -7.17
CA ARG A 126 7.36 6.21 -6.28
C ARG A 126 6.72 5.10 -7.09
N PHE A 127 6.96 3.87 -6.69
CA PHE A 127 6.30 2.70 -7.28
C PHE A 127 4.96 2.48 -6.57
N GLU A 128 3.99 3.35 -6.88
CA GLU A 128 2.67 3.33 -6.23
C GLU A 128 1.54 3.53 -7.24
N ALA A 129 0.38 2.95 -6.96
CA ALA A 129 -0.87 3.20 -7.67
C ALA A 129 -2.06 3.06 -6.72
N ASP A 130 -3.05 3.93 -6.86
CA ASP A 130 -4.30 3.93 -6.07
C ASP A 130 -4.06 3.93 -4.54
N GLY A 131 -2.99 4.60 -4.08
CA GLY A 131 -2.61 4.66 -2.66
C GLY A 131 -1.94 3.40 -2.12
N ILE A 132 -1.62 2.43 -2.98
CA ILE A 132 -0.88 1.22 -2.63
C ILE A 132 0.57 1.41 -3.08
N GLN A 133 1.49 1.32 -2.14
CA GLN A 133 2.92 1.33 -2.43
C GLN A 133 3.38 -0.09 -2.76
N PHE A 134 4.03 -0.25 -3.91
CA PHE A 134 4.60 -1.50 -4.36
C PHE A 134 6.11 -1.52 -4.10
N GLU A 135 6.64 -2.69 -3.84
CA GLU A 135 8.09 -2.87 -3.77
C GLU A 135 8.71 -2.83 -5.17
N HIS A 136 9.90 -2.25 -5.27
CA HIS A 136 10.63 -2.24 -6.54
C HIS A 136 10.94 -3.68 -6.97
N PRO A 137 10.67 -4.02 -8.24
CA PRO A 137 11.02 -5.33 -8.79
C PRO A 137 12.51 -5.64 -8.57
N SER A 138 12.77 -6.72 -7.86
CA SER A 138 14.12 -7.22 -7.59
C SER A 138 14.14 -8.73 -7.77
N GLU A 139 15.31 -9.32 -7.95
CA GLU A 139 15.47 -10.77 -8.02
C GLU A 139 14.90 -11.47 -6.78
N HIS A 140 14.97 -10.81 -5.63
CA HIS A 140 14.45 -11.32 -4.36
C HIS A 140 12.91 -11.41 -4.35
N LEU A 141 12.21 -10.48 -5.00
CA LEU A 141 10.76 -10.47 -5.10
C LEU A 141 10.24 -11.67 -5.94
N PHE A 142 11.03 -12.14 -6.89
CA PHE A 142 10.67 -13.27 -7.76
C PHE A 142 11.22 -14.62 -7.26
N SER A 143 11.90 -14.65 -6.12
CA SER A 143 12.45 -15.86 -5.53
C SER A 143 11.56 -16.41 -4.44
N PHE A 144 10.98 -17.62 -4.64
CA PHE A 144 10.18 -18.30 -3.62
C PHE A 144 10.96 -18.69 -2.35
N ASN A 145 12.30 -18.70 -2.41
CA ASN A 145 13.18 -18.96 -1.26
C ASN A 145 13.53 -17.68 -0.48
N ASN A 146 12.98 -16.53 -0.85
CA ASN A 146 13.22 -15.26 -0.17
C ASN A 146 11.92 -14.80 0.50
N PRO A 147 11.94 -14.27 1.73
CA PRO A 147 10.73 -13.78 2.41
C PRO A 147 9.90 -12.78 1.61
N LEU A 148 10.54 -11.98 0.74
CA LEU A 148 9.85 -11.00 -0.12
C LEU A 148 9.07 -11.65 -1.27
N GLY A 149 9.61 -12.74 -1.85
CA GLY A 149 8.97 -13.43 -2.98
C GLY A 149 8.21 -14.69 -2.58
N ALA A 150 8.33 -15.13 -1.35
CA ALA A 150 7.64 -16.31 -0.85
C ALA A 150 6.14 -16.05 -0.69
N CYS A 151 5.34 -17.05 -0.98
CA CYS A 151 3.90 -17.00 -0.70
C CYS A 151 3.67 -16.81 0.80
N PRO A 152 2.93 -15.77 1.26
CA PRO A 152 2.71 -15.52 2.69
C PRO A 152 1.94 -16.64 3.40
N ARG A 153 1.28 -17.53 2.65
CA ARG A 153 0.52 -18.64 3.20
C ARG A 153 1.37 -19.90 3.43
N CYS A 154 2.32 -20.19 2.55
CA CYS A 154 3.14 -21.40 2.63
C CYS A 154 4.64 -21.10 2.78
N GLU A 155 5.04 -19.82 2.86
CA GLU A 155 6.43 -19.36 3.06
C GLU A 155 7.43 -19.98 2.08
N GLY A 156 6.98 -20.29 0.86
CA GLY A 156 7.80 -20.92 -0.18
C GLY A 156 7.79 -22.45 -0.18
N TYR A 157 7.21 -23.11 0.82
CA TYR A 157 7.19 -24.58 0.92
C TYR A 157 6.20 -25.29 -0.02
N GLY A 158 5.31 -24.55 -0.69
CA GLY A 158 4.28 -25.13 -1.57
C GLY A 158 3.18 -25.92 -0.85
N LYS A 159 3.31 -26.11 0.47
CA LYS A 159 2.35 -26.81 1.33
C LYS A 159 2.13 -26.02 2.60
N VAL A 160 0.90 -26.06 3.11
CA VAL A 160 0.54 -25.42 4.37
C VAL A 160 0.42 -26.50 5.42
N ILE A 161 1.13 -26.33 6.55
CA ILE A 161 0.95 -27.21 7.70
C ILE A 161 -0.37 -26.83 8.35
N GLY A 162 -1.28 -27.78 8.46
CA GLY A 162 -2.59 -27.58 9.04
C GLY A 162 -3.24 -28.90 9.39
N ILE A 163 -4.45 -28.84 9.92
CA ILE A 163 -5.25 -30.02 10.21
C ILE A 163 -5.83 -30.53 8.89
N ASP A 164 -5.57 -31.80 8.58
CA ASP A 164 -6.14 -32.48 7.41
C ASP A 164 -7.54 -33.04 7.78
N GLU A 165 -8.57 -32.52 7.12
CA GLU A 165 -9.94 -32.94 7.35
C GLU A 165 -10.14 -34.44 7.09
N ASP A 166 -9.47 -35.00 6.07
CA ASP A 166 -9.63 -36.42 5.72
C ASP A 166 -8.99 -37.36 6.76
N LEU A 167 -8.00 -36.88 7.51
CA LEU A 167 -7.44 -37.62 8.65
C LEU A 167 -8.30 -37.49 9.91
N VAL A 168 -8.93 -36.34 10.10
CA VAL A 168 -9.84 -36.10 11.25
C VAL A 168 -11.15 -36.84 11.06
N ILE A 169 -11.69 -36.87 9.84
CA ILE A 169 -12.95 -37.52 9.48
C ILE A 169 -12.70 -38.47 8.31
N PRO A 170 -12.09 -39.63 8.59
CA PRO A 170 -11.68 -40.59 7.56
C PRO A 170 -12.83 -41.30 6.88
N ASP A 171 -13.97 -41.42 7.54
CA ASP A 171 -15.17 -42.02 7.01
C ASP A 171 -16.33 -41.01 7.05
N LYS A 172 -16.54 -40.32 5.93
CA LYS A 172 -17.58 -39.30 5.79
C LYS A 172 -19.00 -39.87 5.70
N SER A 173 -19.17 -41.19 5.58
CA SER A 173 -20.48 -41.87 5.62
C SER A 173 -21.02 -42.01 7.05
N LYS A 174 -20.14 -41.89 8.06
CA LYS A 174 -20.53 -41.94 9.46
C LYS A 174 -21.13 -40.63 9.95
N THR A 175 -21.99 -40.78 10.94
CA THR A 175 -22.55 -39.64 11.68
C THR A 175 -21.63 -39.24 12.85
N ILE A 176 -21.84 -38.05 13.40
CA ILE A 176 -21.10 -37.63 14.61
C ILE A 176 -21.35 -38.57 15.76
N TYR A 177 -22.58 -39.03 15.88
CA TYR A 177 -22.97 -40.02 16.92
C TYR A 177 -22.24 -41.37 16.77
N GLU A 178 -21.97 -41.82 15.52
CA GLU A 178 -21.24 -43.03 15.17
C GLU A 178 -19.72 -42.88 15.10
N ASP A 179 -19.17 -41.88 15.78
CA ASP A 179 -17.74 -41.64 15.85
C ASP A 179 -17.09 -41.31 14.48
N ALA A 180 -17.74 -40.48 13.66
CA ALA A 180 -17.14 -39.96 12.42
C ALA A 180 -15.78 -39.27 12.69
N VAL A 181 -15.70 -38.49 13.79
CA VAL A 181 -14.49 -37.78 14.20
C VAL A 181 -13.51 -38.73 14.88
N ALA A 182 -12.40 -39.03 14.21
CA ALA A 182 -11.42 -40.01 14.68
C ALA A 182 -10.75 -39.64 16.00
N CYS A 183 -10.44 -38.39 16.23
CA CYS A 183 -9.75 -37.94 17.45
C CYS A 183 -10.66 -38.03 18.69
N TRP A 184 -11.98 -38.05 18.55
CA TRP A 184 -12.92 -38.19 19.68
C TRP A 184 -13.16 -39.61 20.16
N ARG A 185 -12.60 -40.60 19.46
CA ARG A 185 -12.74 -42.03 19.85
C ARG A 185 -11.95 -42.37 21.11
N GLY A 186 -10.91 -41.57 21.45
CA GLY A 186 -10.09 -41.77 22.64
C GLY A 186 -10.77 -41.28 23.91
N GLU A 187 -10.53 -41.91 25.04
CA GLU A 187 -11.15 -41.60 26.36
C GLU A 187 -10.98 -40.14 26.74
N THR A 188 -9.81 -39.55 26.51
CA THR A 188 -9.50 -38.17 26.89
C THR A 188 -10.29 -37.13 26.10
N MET A 189 -10.54 -37.42 24.80
CA MET A 189 -11.21 -36.45 23.93
C MET A 189 -12.70 -36.77 23.74
N ARG A 190 -13.21 -37.87 24.25
CA ARG A 190 -14.62 -38.25 24.17
C ARG A 190 -15.55 -37.20 24.79
N LYS A 191 -15.08 -36.54 25.82
CA LYS A 191 -15.81 -35.42 26.47
C LYS A 191 -16.23 -34.31 25.51
N TRP A 192 -15.48 -34.09 24.42
CA TRP A 192 -15.82 -33.10 23.41
C TRP A 192 -16.99 -33.53 22.54
N LYS A 193 -17.03 -34.85 22.18
CA LYS A 193 -18.19 -35.44 21.52
C LYS A 193 -19.42 -35.37 22.43
N ASP A 194 -19.28 -35.76 23.68
CA ASP A 194 -20.38 -35.76 24.64
C ASP A 194 -20.95 -34.36 24.83
N GLN A 195 -20.08 -33.34 24.93
CA GLN A 195 -20.48 -31.94 25.00
C GLN A 195 -21.29 -31.51 23.75
N LEU A 196 -20.87 -31.89 22.54
CA LEU A 196 -21.63 -31.62 21.32
C LEU A 196 -22.97 -32.32 21.32
N VAL A 197 -23.00 -33.63 21.62
CA VAL A 197 -24.21 -34.44 21.60
C VAL A 197 -25.23 -33.93 22.62
N GLU A 198 -24.81 -33.62 23.84
CA GLU A 198 -25.68 -33.12 24.92
C GLU A 198 -26.29 -31.76 24.60
N ASN A 199 -25.57 -30.91 23.85
CA ASN A 199 -26.02 -29.56 23.56
C ASN A 199 -26.59 -29.39 22.13
N ALA A 200 -26.50 -30.40 21.27
CA ALA A 200 -26.90 -30.32 19.86
C ALA A 200 -28.33 -29.79 19.65
N TYR A 201 -29.24 -30.11 20.55
CA TYR A 201 -30.63 -29.61 20.49
C TYR A 201 -30.79 -28.10 20.66
N LYS A 202 -29.81 -27.44 21.31
CA LYS A 202 -29.87 -25.98 21.57
C LYS A 202 -29.62 -25.16 20.31
N PHE A 203 -28.92 -25.73 19.34
CA PHE A 203 -28.57 -25.08 18.08
C PHE A 203 -28.91 -25.94 16.85
N ASP A 204 -29.81 -26.85 17.03
CA ASP A 204 -30.42 -27.73 15.98
C ASP A 204 -29.36 -28.42 15.09
N PHE A 205 -28.32 -28.97 15.73
CA PHE A 205 -27.27 -29.70 15.03
C PHE A 205 -27.62 -31.15 14.80
N PRO A 206 -27.62 -31.66 13.54
CA PRO A 206 -28.10 -33.02 13.22
C PRO A 206 -27.01 -34.08 13.48
N ILE A 207 -26.89 -34.57 14.71
CA ILE A 207 -25.86 -35.54 15.13
C ILE A 207 -25.98 -36.92 14.46
N HIS A 208 -27.14 -37.25 13.91
CA HIS A 208 -27.43 -38.51 13.22
C HIS A 208 -27.37 -38.43 11.69
N THR A 209 -27.02 -37.27 11.14
CA THR A 209 -26.82 -37.08 9.71
C THR A 209 -25.38 -37.44 9.33
N PRO A 210 -25.16 -38.24 8.24
CA PRO A 210 -23.82 -38.52 7.75
C PRO A 210 -23.01 -37.24 7.47
N PHE A 211 -21.71 -37.25 7.75
CA PHE A 211 -20.89 -36.06 7.62
C PHE A 211 -20.90 -35.44 6.20
N HIS A 212 -20.96 -36.28 5.16
CA HIS A 212 -21.01 -35.82 3.77
C HIS A 212 -22.30 -35.05 3.44
N GLU A 213 -23.39 -35.33 4.14
CA GLU A 213 -24.71 -34.67 3.95
C GLU A 213 -24.85 -33.38 4.77
N LEU A 214 -23.95 -33.12 5.72
CA LEU A 214 -23.97 -31.87 6.49
C LEU A 214 -23.78 -30.65 5.59
N THR A 215 -24.53 -29.60 5.87
CA THR A 215 -24.36 -28.31 5.18
C THR A 215 -23.01 -27.68 5.49
N GLN A 216 -22.57 -26.74 4.65
CA GLN A 216 -21.31 -26.01 4.88
C GLN A 216 -21.31 -25.24 6.21
N GLU A 217 -22.46 -24.72 6.63
CA GLU A 217 -22.61 -24.04 7.91
C GLU A 217 -22.46 -25.00 9.09
N GLN A 218 -23.06 -26.18 9.00
CA GLN A 218 -22.94 -27.24 10.02
C GLN A 218 -21.51 -27.75 10.11
N LYS A 219 -20.82 -27.95 8.96
CA LYS A 219 -19.41 -28.33 8.93
C LYS A 219 -18.55 -27.22 9.57
N ARG A 220 -18.81 -25.98 9.22
CA ARG A 220 -18.07 -24.83 9.81
C ARG A 220 -18.29 -24.73 11.32
N LEU A 221 -19.51 -24.99 11.80
CA LEU A 221 -19.83 -25.01 13.21
C LEU A 221 -19.10 -26.15 13.94
N LEU A 222 -19.01 -27.32 13.34
CA LEU A 222 -18.26 -28.45 13.90
C LEU A 222 -16.77 -28.10 14.09
N TRP A 223 -16.18 -27.38 13.15
CA TRP A 223 -14.78 -26.95 13.25
C TRP A 223 -14.54 -25.77 14.20
N ARG A 224 -15.43 -24.80 14.23
CA ARG A 224 -15.22 -23.55 14.98
C ARG A 224 -15.90 -23.52 16.34
N GLY A 225 -16.90 -24.37 16.55
CA GLY A 225 -17.72 -24.35 17.74
C GLY A 225 -18.69 -23.16 17.81
N ASN A 226 -19.33 -23.07 18.96
CA ASN A 226 -20.21 -21.97 19.37
C ASN A 226 -20.14 -21.80 20.89
N GLU A 227 -21.06 -21.04 21.50
CA GLU A 227 -21.13 -20.82 22.95
C GLU A 227 -21.36 -22.11 23.79
N TYR A 228 -21.87 -23.21 23.18
CA TYR A 228 -22.18 -24.50 23.81
C TYR A 228 -21.16 -25.59 23.52
N PHE A 229 -20.29 -25.36 22.55
CA PHE A 229 -19.36 -26.36 22.06
C PHE A 229 -18.10 -25.68 21.46
N HIS A 230 -16.92 -26.14 21.87
CA HIS A 230 -15.65 -25.48 21.49
C HIS A 230 -15.15 -25.77 20.06
N GLY A 231 -15.78 -26.69 19.35
CA GLY A 231 -15.33 -27.10 18.02
C GLY A 231 -14.22 -28.17 18.05
N LEU A 232 -13.73 -28.52 16.84
CA LEU A 232 -12.64 -29.47 16.58
C LEU A 232 -11.26 -28.78 16.65
#